data_6e864fdcdc5777b2d00132686ccf8e6b
#
_entry.id   6e864fdcdc5777b2d00132686ccf8e6b
#
_cell.length_a   1.000
_cell.length_b   1.000
_cell.length_c   1.000
_cell.angle_alpha   90.00
_cell.angle_beta   90.00
_cell.angle_gamma   90.00
#
_symmetry.space_group_name_H-M   'P 1'
#
loop_
_entity.id
_entity.type
_entity.pdbx_description
1 polymer ?
#
loop_
_entity_poly.entity_id
_entity_poly.type
_entity_poly.pdbx_seq_one_letter_code
_entity_poly.pdbx_strand_id
1 'polypeptide(L)'
;MKINFSNISTTVMAIVVSVSILTMTQANAAMQPTPEMDAWLKASKLGPYNKNENWSDIVAKAKQEGEVIVYTSSGRIAKLVKPFNAIYPEIKLTVHDLGSVKSVEKTIREQDANIFNADIVTTGNSGQVIYGMVNKNYLVNYVPQAYMDRIPKENRDPLLIRVNEAMVVFYNSEAYPSAPPIKNLWELTEAKYKGRVGMKNPMSSGSTFMGVMTLIQNADAMAAAYQRYAGKPIKLSEGVEDAGQEFFARLLANDLVIFKSGSKLAGASGKKGQEKPLIAFANMTYIARNESKGYVNRILAEVDPVAKLVYPTFTAIARQAPHPNAAKLFTAYLLGNTDMNKNSNIAKPYMEGASLDLLQGLAPYYDPGSVSPRSDVPLPAGGEIWSTMKGWDVDPEFMWKQGPKMRDFWLIHSSK
;
A
#
# COMPACT_ATOMS: atom_id res chain seq x y z
N MET A 1 88.06 -34.15 -11.72
CA MET A 1 87.12 -34.76 -10.76
C MET A 1 85.79 -34.12 -10.97
N LYS A 2 84.84 -34.79 -11.72
CA LYS A 2 83.54 -34.26 -12.08
C LYS A 2 82.54 -34.86 -11.11
N ILE A 3 81.76 -34.04 -10.39
CA ILE A 3 80.71 -34.47 -9.54
C ILE A 3 79.37 -34.19 -10.25
N ASN A 4 78.62 -35.25 -10.50
CA ASN A 4 77.30 -35.25 -11.07
C ASN A 4 76.27 -34.89 -9.98
N PHE A 5 75.38 -33.93 -10.24
CA PHE A 5 74.20 -33.73 -9.46
C PHE A 5 72.99 -34.27 -10.23
N SER A 6 72.43 -35.35 -9.71
CA SER A 6 71.15 -35.89 -10.19
C SER A 6 69.95 -35.34 -9.44
N ASN A 7 69.00 -34.91 -10.19
CA ASN A 7 67.54 -34.84 -9.97
C ASN A 7 66.99 -34.80 -8.55
N ILE A 8 66.48 -33.66 -8.14
CA ILE A 8 65.44 -33.55 -7.09
C ILE A 8 64.12 -33.16 -7.78
N SER A 9 63.22 -34.12 -7.82
CA SER A 9 61.83 -33.95 -8.30
C SER A 9 61.03 -33.21 -7.24
N THR A 10 60.63 -31.94 -7.57
CA THR A 10 59.77 -31.14 -6.67
C THR A 10 58.32 -31.44 -7.05
N THR A 11 57.63 -32.25 -6.27
CA THR A 11 56.17 -32.45 -6.38
C THR A 11 55.48 -31.25 -5.80
N VAL A 12 54.95 -30.37 -6.69
CA VAL A 12 54.10 -29.26 -6.30
C VAL A 12 52.69 -29.84 -6.04
N MET A 13 52.30 -29.92 -4.79
CA MET A 13 50.99 -30.29 -4.34
C MET A 13 50.09 -29.06 -4.50
N ALA A 14 49.28 -29.00 -5.57
CA ALA A 14 48.29 -27.97 -5.79
C ALA A 14 47.13 -28.21 -4.79
N ILE A 15 47.06 -27.40 -3.73
CA ILE A 15 45.88 -27.31 -2.86
C ILE A 15 44.81 -26.54 -3.62
N VAL A 16 43.84 -27.22 -4.19
CA VAL A 16 42.62 -26.60 -4.73
C VAL A 16 41.75 -26.20 -3.53
N VAL A 17 41.85 -24.95 -3.13
CA VAL A 17 40.88 -24.35 -2.20
C VAL A 17 39.60 -24.13 -2.99
N SER A 18 38.66 -25.05 -2.86
CA SER A 18 37.28 -24.87 -3.34
C SER A 18 36.63 -23.83 -2.44
N VAL A 19 36.69 -22.57 -2.86
CA VAL A 19 35.85 -21.50 -2.29
C VAL A 19 34.44 -21.78 -2.77
N SER A 20 33.65 -22.46 -1.94
CA SER A 20 32.21 -22.55 -2.11
C SER A 20 31.66 -21.13 -1.95
N ILE A 21 31.42 -20.47 -3.08
CA ILE A 21 30.58 -19.28 -3.13
C ILE A 21 29.16 -19.77 -2.79
N LEU A 22 28.83 -19.83 -1.49
CA LEU A 22 27.45 -19.85 -1.07
C LEU A 22 26.84 -18.52 -1.54
N THR A 23 26.22 -18.56 -2.69
CA THR A 23 25.39 -17.46 -3.15
C THR A 23 24.32 -17.20 -2.09
N MET A 24 24.36 -16.01 -1.47
CA MET A 24 23.33 -15.47 -0.57
C MET A 24 22.05 -15.16 -1.35
N THR A 25 21.44 -16.16 -1.97
CA THR A 25 20.14 -16.06 -2.67
C THR A 25 18.97 -16.60 -1.85
N GLN A 26 19.17 -16.89 -0.56
CA GLN A 26 18.11 -17.47 0.29
C GLN A 26 17.34 -16.47 1.15
N ALA A 27 17.59 -15.17 1.07
CA ALA A 27 16.95 -14.20 1.97
C ALA A 27 15.46 -13.90 1.69
N ASN A 28 14.89 -14.36 0.57
CA ASN A 28 13.52 -14.01 0.13
C ASN A 28 12.60 -15.21 -0.16
N ALA A 29 13.03 -16.44 0.08
CA ALA A 29 12.14 -17.59 -0.10
C ALA A 29 11.07 -17.63 1.00
N ALA A 30 9.83 -17.89 0.63
CA ALA A 30 8.74 -18.08 1.58
C ALA A 30 9.06 -19.26 2.51
N MET A 31 8.86 -19.10 3.81
CA MET A 31 9.04 -20.17 4.79
C MET A 31 8.00 -21.26 4.56
N GLN A 32 8.42 -22.52 4.72
CA GLN A 32 7.45 -23.62 4.70
C GLN A 32 6.55 -23.55 5.94
N PRO A 33 5.25 -23.87 5.81
CA PRO A 33 4.35 -23.95 6.96
C PRO A 33 4.85 -24.99 7.99
N THR A 34 4.66 -24.70 9.28
CA THR A 34 4.84 -25.72 10.32
C THR A 34 3.76 -26.80 10.21
N PRO A 35 3.95 -28.01 10.81
CA PRO A 35 2.92 -29.05 10.81
C PRO A 35 1.57 -28.56 11.37
N GLU A 36 1.59 -27.75 12.44
CA GLU A 36 0.39 -27.19 13.05
C GLU A 36 -0.31 -26.21 12.11
N MET A 37 0.46 -25.37 11.41
CA MET A 37 -0.07 -24.46 10.42
C MET A 37 -0.66 -25.21 9.22
N ASP A 38 0.03 -26.25 8.74
CA ASP A 38 -0.48 -27.07 7.62
C ASP A 38 -1.79 -27.78 8.00
N ALA A 39 -1.87 -28.35 9.21
CA ALA A 39 -3.09 -28.95 9.73
C ALA A 39 -4.24 -27.94 9.79
N TRP A 40 -3.97 -26.70 10.22
CA TRP A 40 -4.97 -25.63 10.23
C TRP A 40 -5.38 -25.21 8.83
N LEU A 41 -4.42 -25.05 7.89
CA LEU A 41 -4.70 -24.73 6.49
C LEU A 41 -5.63 -25.79 5.86
N LYS A 42 -5.39 -27.07 6.14
CA LYS A 42 -6.19 -28.17 5.66
C LYS A 42 -7.61 -28.14 6.26
N ALA A 43 -7.73 -27.98 7.57
CA ALA A 43 -9.01 -27.91 8.27
C ALA A 43 -9.86 -26.72 7.81
N SER A 44 -9.23 -25.56 7.64
CA SER A 44 -9.87 -24.32 7.17
C SER A 44 -10.05 -24.26 5.66
N LYS A 45 -9.52 -25.22 4.88
CA LYS A 45 -9.49 -25.23 3.41
C LYS A 45 -8.91 -23.91 2.86
N LEU A 46 -7.72 -23.54 3.32
CA LEU A 46 -6.97 -22.35 2.89
C LEU A 46 -5.66 -22.73 2.19
N GLY A 47 -5.01 -21.77 1.55
CA GLY A 47 -3.76 -22.00 0.82
C GLY A 47 -3.89 -23.09 -0.24
N PRO A 48 -3.02 -24.12 -0.27
CA PRO A 48 -3.06 -25.19 -1.27
C PRO A 48 -4.32 -26.07 -1.16
N TYR A 49 -5.06 -25.98 -0.06
CA TYR A 49 -6.30 -26.73 0.20
C TYR A 49 -7.57 -25.98 -0.18
N ASN A 50 -7.45 -24.74 -0.71
CA ASN A 50 -8.59 -23.97 -1.24
C ASN A 50 -8.99 -24.48 -2.62
N LYS A 51 -9.65 -25.63 -2.65
CA LYS A 51 -10.14 -26.29 -3.86
C LYS A 51 -11.62 -26.57 -3.72
N ASN A 52 -12.41 -26.33 -4.78
CA ASN A 52 -13.83 -26.66 -4.85
C ASN A 52 -14.62 -26.05 -3.68
N GLU A 53 -14.64 -24.71 -3.59
CA GLU A 53 -15.43 -24.01 -2.56
C GLU A 53 -16.91 -24.34 -2.64
N ASN A 54 -17.46 -24.77 -1.51
CA ASN A 54 -18.90 -24.79 -1.30
C ASN A 54 -19.29 -23.54 -0.51
N TRP A 55 -19.84 -22.54 -1.20
CA TRP A 55 -20.14 -21.25 -0.59
C TRP A 55 -21.21 -21.35 0.50
N SER A 56 -22.26 -22.22 0.32
CA SER A 56 -23.29 -22.43 1.34
C SER A 56 -22.72 -23.05 2.62
N ASP A 57 -21.74 -23.96 2.50
CA ASP A 57 -21.02 -24.54 3.65
C ASP A 57 -20.17 -23.47 4.37
N ILE A 58 -19.47 -22.60 3.61
CA ILE A 58 -18.70 -21.48 4.19
C ILE A 58 -19.62 -20.55 4.97
N VAL A 59 -20.76 -20.15 4.40
CA VAL A 59 -21.72 -19.25 5.07
C VAL A 59 -22.29 -19.91 6.33
N ALA A 60 -22.69 -21.20 6.27
CA ALA A 60 -23.21 -21.91 7.42
C ALA A 60 -22.20 -22.01 8.57
N LYS A 61 -20.93 -22.32 8.26
CA LYS A 61 -19.83 -22.37 9.24
C LYS A 61 -19.49 -21.00 9.79
N ALA A 62 -19.45 -19.96 8.95
CA ALA A 62 -19.23 -18.59 9.38
C ALA A 62 -20.28 -18.14 10.43
N LYS A 63 -21.54 -18.50 10.23
CA LYS A 63 -22.61 -18.25 11.21
C LYS A 63 -22.41 -19.02 12.52
N GLN A 64 -21.88 -20.24 12.46
CA GLN A 64 -21.51 -21.01 13.65
C GLN A 64 -20.31 -20.44 14.39
N GLU A 65 -19.32 -19.90 13.65
CA GLU A 65 -18.16 -19.20 14.21
C GLU A 65 -18.57 -17.92 14.95
N GLY A 66 -19.60 -17.22 14.50
CA GLY A 66 -20.28 -16.16 15.22
C GLY A 66 -19.57 -14.82 15.31
N GLU A 67 -18.31 -14.72 14.88
CA GLU A 67 -17.53 -13.48 14.92
C GLU A 67 -16.51 -13.43 13.77
N VAL A 68 -16.12 -12.20 13.39
CA VAL A 68 -14.93 -11.93 12.57
C VAL A 68 -14.22 -10.70 13.09
N ILE A 69 -12.91 -10.83 13.37
CA ILE A 69 -12.07 -9.79 13.94
C ILE A 69 -11.08 -9.28 12.89
N VAL A 70 -11.16 -7.98 12.60
CA VAL A 70 -10.37 -7.33 11.54
C VAL A 70 -9.39 -6.32 12.13
N TYR A 71 -8.09 -6.51 11.87
CA TYR A 71 -7.08 -5.48 12.09
C TYR A 71 -6.89 -4.68 10.80
N THR A 72 -7.06 -3.37 10.88
CA THR A 72 -7.07 -2.52 9.67
C THR A 72 -6.23 -1.27 9.82
N SER A 73 -5.75 -0.78 8.68
CA SER A 73 -5.15 0.55 8.55
C SER A 73 -6.14 1.63 8.11
N SER A 74 -7.43 1.31 7.99
CA SER A 74 -8.43 2.21 7.44
C SER A 74 -9.72 2.23 8.25
N GLY A 75 -10.02 3.36 8.88
CA GLY A 75 -11.29 3.58 9.58
C GLY A 75 -12.54 3.45 8.70
N ARG A 76 -12.38 3.34 7.38
CA ARG A 76 -13.51 3.08 6.47
C ARG A 76 -14.10 1.67 6.65
N ILE A 77 -13.30 0.69 7.09
CA ILE A 77 -13.78 -0.67 7.42
C ILE A 77 -14.81 -0.62 8.56
N ALA A 78 -14.63 0.26 9.55
CA ALA A 78 -15.59 0.40 10.65
C ALA A 78 -17.00 0.81 10.19
N LYS A 79 -17.13 1.48 9.02
CA LYS A 79 -18.43 1.80 8.44
C LYS A 79 -19.21 0.57 7.96
N LEU A 80 -18.52 -0.56 7.81
CA LEU A 80 -19.10 -1.82 7.35
C LEU A 80 -19.72 -2.65 8.49
N VAL A 81 -19.48 -2.30 9.75
CA VAL A 81 -20.02 -3.07 10.89
C VAL A 81 -21.54 -3.16 10.83
N LYS A 82 -22.23 -2.02 10.71
CA LYS A 82 -23.70 -1.99 10.67
C LYS A 82 -24.28 -2.71 9.43
N PRO A 83 -23.84 -2.41 8.19
CA PRO A 83 -24.41 -3.08 7.01
C PRO A 83 -24.05 -4.56 6.94
N PHE A 84 -22.86 -4.98 7.36
CA PHE A 84 -22.49 -6.40 7.40
C PHE A 84 -23.36 -7.18 8.41
N ASN A 85 -23.48 -6.67 9.64
CA ASN A 85 -24.30 -7.31 10.69
C ASN A 85 -25.81 -7.30 10.37
N ALA A 86 -26.28 -6.40 9.50
CA ALA A 86 -27.65 -6.41 9.02
C ALA A 86 -27.92 -7.59 8.05
N ILE A 87 -26.91 -7.97 7.25
CA ILE A 87 -26.99 -9.12 6.31
C ILE A 87 -26.73 -10.44 7.05
N TYR A 88 -25.78 -10.43 7.99
CA TYR A 88 -25.32 -11.59 8.75
C TYR A 88 -25.46 -11.32 10.26
N PRO A 89 -26.69 -11.30 10.82
CA PRO A 89 -26.90 -10.95 12.23
C PRO A 89 -26.29 -11.95 13.21
N GLU A 90 -25.98 -13.17 12.75
CA GLU A 90 -25.33 -14.21 13.54
C GLU A 90 -23.81 -13.99 13.67
N ILE A 91 -23.22 -13.09 12.86
CA ILE A 91 -21.77 -12.88 12.82
C ILE A 91 -21.43 -11.46 13.28
N LYS A 92 -20.83 -11.34 14.44
CA LYS A 92 -20.36 -10.05 14.96
C LYS A 92 -19.10 -9.61 14.24
N LEU A 93 -19.15 -8.49 13.51
CA LEU A 93 -17.95 -7.87 12.94
C LEU A 93 -17.28 -6.94 13.95
N THR A 94 -16.06 -7.28 14.36
CA THR A 94 -15.23 -6.48 15.26
C THR A 94 -14.07 -5.85 14.47
N VAL A 95 -13.93 -4.53 14.49
CA VAL A 95 -12.93 -3.79 13.70
C VAL A 95 -11.99 -2.99 14.60
N HIS A 96 -10.68 -3.25 14.47
CA HIS A 96 -9.63 -2.50 15.14
C HIS A 96 -8.88 -1.64 14.12
N ASP A 97 -9.17 -0.33 14.06
CA ASP A 97 -8.41 0.64 13.25
C ASP A 97 -7.12 1.04 13.98
N LEU A 98 -6.03 0.38 13.62
CA LEU A 98 -4.73 0.52 14.28
C LEU A 98 -3.75 1.41 13.50
N GLY A 99 -4.07 1.69 12.22
CA GLY A 99 -3.10 2.23 11.27
C GLY A 99 -2.13 1.15 10.76
N SER A 100 -1.43 1.43 9.64
CA SER A 100 -0.68 0.40 8.91
C SER A 100 0.50 -0.19 9.69
N VAL A 101 1.28 0.65 10.38
CA VAL A 101 2.45 0.19 11.14
C VAL A 101 2.01 -0.69 12.32
N LYS A 102 1.07 -0.19 13.13
CA LYS A 102 0.60 -0.92 14.31
C LYS A 102 -0.17 -2.20 13.98
N SER A 103 -0.90 -2.24 12.85
CA SER A 103 -1.58 -3.47 12.41
C SER A 103 -0.58 -4.59 12.14
N VAL A 104 0.51 -4.27 11.43
CA VAL A 104 1.60 -5.21 11.14
C VAL A 104 2.29 -5.66 12.43
N GLU A 105 2.76 -4.71 13.25
CA GLU A 105 3.48 -5.01 14.49
C GLU A 105 2.66 -5.81 15.49
N LYS A 106 1.37 -5.46 15.64
CA LYS A 106 0.49 -6.20 16.55
C LYS A 106 0.27 -7.63 16.07
N THR A 107 0.01 -7.83 14.78
CA THR A 107 -0.17 -9.17 14.22
C THR A 107 1.07 -10.03 14.41
N ILE A 108 2.26 -9.51 14.09
CA ILE A 108 3.52 -10.24 14.26
C ILE A 108 3.74 -10.61 15.73
N ARG A 109 3.67 -9.65 16.64
CA ARG A 109 3.92 -9.88 18.07
C ARG A 109 2.95 -10.86 18.71
N GLU A 110 1.66 -10.79 18.37
CA GLU A 110 0.67 -11.74 18.86
C GLU A 110 0.97 -13.15 18.38
N GLN A 111 1.19 -13.31 17.07
CA GLN A 111 1.45 -14.62 16.49
C GLN A 111 2.80 -15.23 16.93
N ASP A 112 3.82 -14.42 17.19
CA ASP A 112 5.09 -14.88 17.78
C ASP A 112 4.91 -15.38 19.23
N ALA A 113 3.92 -14.80 19.93
CA ALA A 113 3.50 -15.25 21.26
C ALA A 113 2.47 -16.39 21.23
N ASN A 114 2.17 -16.99 20.07
CA ASN A 114 1.10 -17.97 19.85
C ASN A 114 -0.30 -17.46 20.27
N ILE A 115 -0.54 -16.18 20.08
CA ILE A 115 -1.83 -15.53 20.30
C ILE A 115 -2.45 -15.23 18.93
N PHE A 116 -3.64 -15.77 18.65
CA PHE A 116 -4.33 -15.66 17.38
C PHE A 116 -5.68 -14.95 17.55
N ASN A 117 -5.64 -13.60 17.67
CA ASN A 117 -6.83 -12.79 17.89
C ASN A 117 -7.46 -12.28 16.59
N ALA A 118 -6.66 -12.03 15.56
CA ALA A 118 -7.17 -11.49 14.30
C ALA A 118 -7.56 -12.61 13.33
N ASP A 119 -8.70 -12.44 12.66
CA ASP A 119 -9.11 -13.29 11.54
C ASP A 119 -8.60 -12.71 10.22
N ILE A 120 -8.70 -11.38 10.07
CA ILE A 120 -8.29 -10.67 8.86
C ILE A 120 -7.34 -9.53 9.21
N VAL A 121 -6.32 -9.37 8.40
CA VAL A 121 -5.48 -8.18 8.39
C VAL A 121 -5.67 -7.47 7.04
N THR A 122 -6.10 -6.19 7.09
CA THR A 122 -6.19 -5.35 5.89
C THR A 122 -5.33 -4.10 6.05
N THR A 123 -4.23 -4.03 5.30
CA THR A 123 -3.22 -2.98 5.49
C THR A 123 -2.40 -2.72 4.22
N GLY A 124 -1.81 -1.52 4.12
CA GLY A 124 -0.77 -1.20 3.16
C GLY A 124 0.63 -1.51 3.73
N ASN A 125 1.68 -0.81 3.23
CA ASN A 125 3.09 -1.07 3.56
C ASN A 125 3.62 -2.34 2.87
N SER A 126 3.59 -2.31 1.55
CA SER A 126 3.80 -3.47 0.65
C SER A 126 5.04 -4.29 0.98
N GLY A 127 6.20 -3.64 1.20
CA GLY A 127 7.44 -4.36 1.52
C GLY A 127 7.32 -5.20 2.79
N GLN A 128 6.82 -4.60 3.88
CA GLN A 128 6.66 -5.31 5.15
C GLN A 128 5.57 -6.39 5.06
N VAL A 129 4.49 -6.13 4.34
CA VAL A 129 3.40 -7.11 4.20
C VAL A 129 3.87 -8.32 3.41
N ILE A 130 4.49 -8.12 2.25
CA ILE A 130 4.92 -9.23 1.39
C ILE A 130 6.12 -9.97 2.01
N TYR A 131 7.20 -9.27 2.31
CA TYR A 131 8.45 -9.90 2.75
C TYR A 131 8.51 -10.17 4.25
N GLY A 132 7.89 -9.33 5.05
CA GLY A 132 7.88 -9.47 6.51
C GLY A 132 6.76 -10.35 7.04
N MET A 133 5.63 -10.47 6.33
CA MET A 133 4.49 -11.23 6.83
C MET A 133 4.12 -12.42 5.94
N VAL A 134 3.91 -12.24 4.63
CA VAL A 134 3.51 -13.36 3.75
C VAL A 134 4.62 -14.41 3.67
N ASN A 135 5.84 -14.01 3.37
CA ASN A 135 6.98 -14.93 3.28
C ASN A 135 7.32 -15.62 4.60
N LYS A 136 6.84 -15.10 5.73
CA LYS A 136 7.02 -15.69 7.08
C LYS A 136 5.75 -16.37 7.61
N ASN A 137 4.77 -16.59 6.74
CA ASN A 137 3.52 -17.27 7.07
C ASN A 137 2.68 -16.62 8.19
N TYR A 138 2.80 -15.31 8.43
CA TYR A 138 1.88 -14.59 9.33
C TYR A 138 0.52 -14.33 8.68
N LEU A 139 0.49 -14.32 7.34
CA LEU A 139 -0.70 -14.07 6.53
C LEU A 139 -0.87 -15.16 5.47
N VAL A 140 -2.10 -15.52 5.21
CA VAL A 140 -2.51 -16.48 4.17
C VAL A 140 -3.34 -15.75 3.13
N ASN A 141 -2.92 -15.87 1.87
CA ASN A 141 -3.68 -15.34 0.75
C ASN A 141 -4.99 -16.14 0.58
N TYR A 142 -6.08 -15.41 0.43
CA TYR A 142 -7.38 -16.01 0.12
C TYR A 142 -8.09 -15.17 -0.93
N VAL A 143 -8.43 -15.80 -2.03
CA VAL A 143 -9.26 -15.24 -3.10
C VAL A 143 -10.47 -16.15 -3.25
N PRO A 144 -11.70 -15.67 -3.00
CA PRO A 144 -12.90 -16.50 -3.19
C PRO A 144 -13.00 -16.91 -4.67
N GLN A 145 -13.37 -18.18 -4.93
CA GLN A 145 -13.38 -18.73 -6.29
C GLN A 145 -14.29 -17.95 -7.25
N ALA A 146 -15.41 -17.42 -6.75
CA ALA A 146 -16.34 -16.61 -7.55
C ALA A 146 -15.70 -15.32 -8.15
N TYR A 147 -14.53 -14.92 -7.67
CA TYR A 147 -13.84 -13.70 -8.11
C TYR A 147 -12.57 -13.96 -8.91
N MET A 148 -12.15 -15.23 -9.05
CA MET A 148 -10.87 -15.57 -9.68
C MET A 148 -10.72 -15.04 -11.10
N ASP A 149 -11.78 -15.09 -11.91
CA ASP A 149 -11.78 -14.60 -13.29
C ASP A 149 -12.01 -13.09 -13.41
N ARG A 150 -12.32 -12.43 -12.28
CA ARG A 150 -12.62 -11.00 -12.22
C ARG A 150 -11.48 -10.17 -11.64
N ILE A 151 -10.50 -10.83 -11.02
CA ILE A 151 -9.33 -10.19 -10.41
C ILE A 151 -8.09 -10.64 -11.19
N PRO A 152 -7.44 -9.73 -11.94
CA PRO A 152 -6.17 -10.01 -12.61
C PRO A 152 -5.14 -10.60 -11.65
N LYS A 153 -4.21 -11.41 -12.19
CA LYS A 153 -3.22 -12.12 -11.38
C LYS A 153 -2.40 -11.16 -10.50
N GLU A 154 -1.98 -10.05 -11.05
CA GLU A 154 -1.22 -9.00 -10.36
C GLU A 154 -1.94 -8.37 -9.18
N ASN A 155 -3.28 -8.44 -9.15
CA ASN A 155 -4.11 -7.93 -8.06
C ASN A 155 -4.46 -9.00 -7.00
N ARG A 156 -4.03 -10.26 -7.19
CA ARG A 156 -4.35 -11.37 -6.27
C ARG A 156 -3.17 -12.26 -5.90
N ASP A 157 -1.99 -12.02 -6.48
CA ASP A 157 -0.77 -12.79 -6.24
C ASP A 157 0.40 -11.82 -6.02
N PRO A 158 1.24 -11.98 -4.97
CA PRO A 158 1.21 -13.03 -3.95
C PRO A 158 0.13 -12.84 -2.88
N LEU A 159 -0.60 -11.70 -2.87
CA LEU A 159 -1.63 -11.39 -1.89
C LEU A 159 -2.76 -10.59 -2.53
N LEU A 160 -4.00 -10.89 -2.13
CA LEU A 160 -5.18 -10.20 -2.61
C LEU A 160 -5.10 -8.70 -2.27
N ILE A 161 -5.13 -7.88 -3.31
CA ILE A 161 -5.31 -6.44 -3.18
C ILE A 161 -6.80 -6.19 -2.90
N ARG A 162 -7.08 -5.43 -1.86
CA ARG A 162 -8.45 -4.99 -1.55
C ARG A 162 -8.81 -3.75 -2.39
N VAL A 163 -7.85 -2.84 -2.54
CA VAL A 163 -8.01 -1.59 -3.28
C VAL A 163 -6.65 -1.04 -3.66
N ASN A 164 -6.54 -0.46 -4.85
CA ASN A 164 -5.43 0.39 -5.24
C ASN A 164 -5.78 1.85 -4.94
N GLU A 165 -4.88 2.56 -4.29
CA GLU A 165 -4.97 3.97 -3.97
C GLU A 165 -3.73 4.70 -4.49
N ALA A 166 -3.75 6.03 -4.52
CA ALA A 166 -2.58 6.79 -4.92
C ALA A 166 -2.33 7.98 -3.98
N MET A 167 -1.06 8.33 -3.82
CA MET A 167 -0.66 9.64 -3.34
C MET A 167 -0.56 10.58 -4.55
N VAL A 168 -1.20 11.74 -4.44
CA VAL A 168 -1.20 12.80 -5.45
C VAL A 168 -0.83 14.13 -4.79
N VAL A 169 -0.63 15.16 -5.60
CA VAL A 169 -0.45 16.52 -5.11
C VAL A 169 -1.77 17.28 -5.24
N PHE A 170 -2.29 17.77 -4.11
CA PHE A 170 -3.42 18.68 -4.07
C PHE A 170 -2.98 20.14 -4.04
N TYR A 171 -3.77 20.99 -4.67
CA TYR A 171 -3.69 22.44 -4.57
C TYR A 171 -5.08 23.06 -4.44
N ASN A 172 -5.16 24.29 -3.96
CA ASN A 172 -6.40 25.04 -3.78
C ASN A 172 -6.80 25.77 -5.07
N SER A 173 -7.98 25.49 -5.60
CA SER A 173 -8.42 26.09 -6.85
C SER A 173 -8.83 27.57 -6.73
N GLU A 174 -9.13 28.08 -5.53
CA GLU A 174 -9.35 29.51 -5.32
C GLU A 174 -8.04 30.30 -5.34
N ALA A 175 -6.97 29.73 -4.76
CA ALA A 175 -5.64 30.37 -4.80
C ALA A 175 -4.97 30.27 -6.18
N TYR A 176 -5.36 29.27 -6.98
CA TYR A 176 -4.81 29.04 -8.33
C TYR A 176 -5.96 28.81 -9.33
N PRO A 177 -6.75 29.88 -9.64
CA PRO A 177 -7.96 29.73 -10.45
C PRO A 177 -7.66 29.49 -11.93
N SER A 178 -6.57 30.04 -12.47
CA SER A 178 -6.27 30.04 -13.91
C SER A 178 -5.36 28.90 -14.34
N ALA A 179 -4.43 28.47 -13.49
CA ALA A 179 -3.46 27.40 -13.78
C ALA A 179 -2.98 26.71 -12.51
N PRO A 180 -2.52 25.45 -12.59
CA PRO A 180 -1.85 24.78 -11.49
C PRO A 180 -0.61 25.55 -10.99
N PRO A 181 -0.26 25.45 -9.70
CA PRO A 181 0.84 26.21 -9.12
C PRO A 181 2.23 25.83 -9.66
N ILE A 182 2.38 24.59 -10.15
CA ILE A 182 3.63 24.02 -10.65
C ILE A 182 3.39 23.13 -11.86
N LYS A 183 4.43 22.92 -12.66
CA LYS A 183 4.47 21.96 -13.78
C LYS A 183 5.52 20.85 -13.55
N ASN A 184 6.42 21.04 -12.59
CA ASN A 184 7.45 20.09 -12.22
C ASN A 184 7.52 20.00 -10.69
N LEU A 185 7.64 18.77 -10.14
CA LEU A 185 7.69 18.59 -8.68
C LEU A 185 8.85 19.34 -8.02
N TRP A 186 9.97 19.52 -8.72
CA TRP A 186 11.13 20.24 -8.20
C TRP A 186 10.87 21.71 -7.88
N GLU A 187 9.88 22.34 -8.51
CA GLU A 187 9.47 23.70 -8.16
C GLU A 187 9.04 23.83 -6.68
N LEU A 188 8.51 22.76 -6.08
CA LEU A 188 8.12 22.75 -4.66
C LEU A 188 9.32 22.92 -3.71
N THR A 189 10.55 22.75 -4.21
CA THR A 189 11.76 22.95 -3.42
C THR A 189 12.27 24.41 -3.47
N GLU A 190 11.61 25.29 -4.23
CA GLU A 190 11.98 26.71 -4.29
C GLU A 190 11.58 27.48 -3.03
N ALA A 191 12.32 28.54 -2.73
CA ALA A 191 12.08 29.39 -1.56
C ALA A 191 10.65 29.98 -1.48
N LYS A 192 9.99 30.22 -2.62
CA LYS A 192 8.58 30.70 -2.66
C LYS A 192 7.58 29.73 -2.02
N TYR A 193 7.95 28.44 -1.93
CA TYR A 193 7.14 27.38 -1.30
C TYR A 193 7.59 27.02 0.11
N LYS A 194 8.52 27.77 0.70
CA LYS A 194 8.98 27.51 2.07
C LYS A 194 7.81 27.51 3.06
N GLY A 195 7.67 26.41 3.82
CA GLY A 195 6.55 26.20 4.76
C GLY A 195 5.18 26.05 4.10
N ARG A 196 5.12 25.83 2.77
CA ARG A 196 3.87 25.73 2.01
C ARG A 196 3.61 24.37 1.38
N VAL A 197 4.49 23.40 1.59
CA VAL A 197 4.31 22.02 1.16
C VAL A 197 3.99 21.18 2.40
N GLY A 198 2.98 20.32 2.30
CA GLY A 198 2.57 19.47 3.42
C GLY A 198 2.43 18.01 3.03
N MET A 199 2.68 17.12 4.00
CA MET A 199 2.38 15.69 3.89
C MET A 199 2.11 15.05 5.24
N LYS A 200 1.57 13.82 5.26
CA LYS A 200 1.53 13.03 6.49
C LYS A 200 2.93 12.57 6.88
N ASN A 201 3.12 12.31 8.18
CA ASN A 201 4.37 11.72 8.65
C ASN A 201 4.56 10.31 8.05
N PRO A 202 5.58 10.09 7.19
CA PRO A 202 5.83 8.77 6.60
C PRO A 202 6.25 7.73 7.63
N MET A 203 6.80 8.14 8.79
CA MET A 203 7.20 7.20 9.84
C MET A 203 6.02 6.56 10.57
N SER A 204 4.83 7.17 10.50
CA SER A 204 3.60 6.65 11.10
C SER A 204 2.51 6.29 10.08
N SER A 205 2.75 6.52 8.79
CA SER A 205 1.81 6.27 7.71
C SER A 205 2.42 5.42 6.60
N GLY A 206 2.06 4.15 6.52
CA GLY A 206 2.56 3.25 5.48
C GLY A 206 2.24 3.73 4.06
N SER A 207 1.05 4.29 3.81
CA SER A 207 0.69 4.84 2.51
C SER A 207 1.59 6.03 2.11
N THR A 208 1.87 6.92 3.06
CA THR A 208 2.79 8.04 2.80
C THR A 208 4.22 7.54 2.60
N PHE A 209 4.64 6.54 3.39
CA PHE A 209 5.96 5.93 3.23
C PHE A 209 6.10 5.23 1.88
N MET A 210 5.06 4.52 1.41
CA MET A 210 5.04 3.94 0.06
C MET A 210 5.23 5.01 -1.02
N GLY A 211 4.50 6.13 -0.94
CA GLY A 211 4.68 7.24 -1.89
C GLY A 211 6.09 7.86 -1.87
N VAL A 212 6.68 8.04 -0.69
CA VAL A 212 8.08 8.49 -0.54
C VAL A 212 9.03 7.51 -1.21
N MET A 213 8.89 6.20 -0.91
CA MET A 213 9.73 5.16 -1.49
C MET A 213 9.58 5.07 -3.02
N THR A 214 8.37 5.30 -3.55
CA THR A 214 8.14 5.31 -5.01
C THR A 214 8.89 6.43 -5.72
N LEU A 215 9.01 7.61 -5.12
CA LEU A 215 9.84 8.69 -5.70
C LEU A 215 11.33 8.35 -5.65
N ILE A 216 11.80 7.69 -4.60
CA ILE A 216 13.21 7.31 -4.43
C ILE A 216 13.57 6.15 -5.36
N GLN A 217 12.72 5.14 -5.50
CA GLN A 217 12.98 4.04 -6.45
C GLN A 217 13.11 4.51 -7.91
N ASN A 218 12.53 5.67 -8.23
CA ASN A 218 12.59 6.28 -9.56
C ASN A 218 13.57 7.46 -9.62
N ALA A 219 14.70 7.35 -8.92
CA ALA A 219 15.70 8.41 -8.79
C ALA A 219 16.21 8.96 -10.12
N ASP A 220 16.43 8.10 -11.13
CA ASP A 220 16.89 8.52 -12.46
C ASP A 220 15.84 9.41 -13.16
N ALA A 221 14.56 9.06 -13.05
CA ALA A 221 13.47 9.87 -13.59
C ALA A 221 13.33 11.20 -12.83
N MET A 222 13.58 11.21 -11.52
CA MET A 222 13.66 12.43 -10.71
C MET A 222 14.83 13.31 -11.13
N ALA A 223 16.03 12.75 -11.39
CA ALA A 223 17.19 13.49 -11.89
C ALA A 223 16.93 14.10 -13.27
N ALA A 224 16.34 13.33 -14.19
CA ALA A 224 15.95 13.81 -15.51
C ALA A 224 14.90 14.94 -15.45
N ALA A 225 13.94 14.85 -14.54
CA ALA A 225 12.96 15.91 -14.30
C ALA A 225 13.62 17.19 -13.75
N TYR A 226 14.62 17.03 -12.86
CA TYR A 226 15.38 18.18 -12.39
C TYR A 226 16.14 18.86 -13.53
N GLN A 227 16.76 18.09 -14.41
CA GLN A 227 17.50 18.65 -15.55
C GLN A 227 16.56 19.41 -16.51
N ARG A 228 15.34 18.90 -16.76
CA ARG A 228 14.33 19.63 -17.55
C ARG A 228 13.89 20.93 -16.88
N TYR A 229 13.73 20.90 -15.57
CA TYR A 229 13.33 22.06 -14.78
C TYR A 229 14.46 23.10 -14.65
N ALA A 230 15.66 22.69 -14.24
CA ALA A 230 16.76 23.59 -13.87
C ALA A 230 17.74 23.88 -15.03
N GLY A 231 17.61 23.19 -16.17
CA GLY A 231 18.53 23.31 -17.33
C GLY A 231 19.94 22.72 -17.08
N LYS A 232 20.15 22.01 -15.99
CA LYS A 232 21.46 21.45 -15.60
C LYS A 232 21.28 20.18 -14.76
N PRO A 233 22.29 19.27 -14.74
CA PRO A 233 22.25 18.09 -13.87
C PRO A 233 22.10 18.47 -12.40
N ILE A 234 21.43 17.57 -11.64
CA ILE A 234 21.27 17.76 -10.20
C ILE A 234 22.61 17.58 -9.48
N LYS A 235 22.86 18.45 -8.50
CA LYS A 235 23.93 18.28 -7.52
C LYS A 235 23.31 17.79 -6.22
N LEU A 236 23.77 16.64 -5.75
CA LEU A 236 23.30 16.06 -4.50
C LEU A 236 23.95 16.78 -3.30
N SER A 237 23.18 16.90 -2.24
CA SER A 237 23.65 17.39 -0.94
C SER A 237 24.55 16.34 -0.25
N GLU A 238 25.33 16.75 0.74
CA GLU A 238 26.16 15.83 1.51
C GLU A 238 25.32 14.78 2.23
N GLY A 239 25.71 13.51 2.13
CA GLY A 239 24.99 12.37 2.73
C GLY A 239 23.71 11.96 2.01
N VAL A 240 23.44 12.50 0.82
CA VAL A 240 22.32 12.15 -0.06
C VAL A 240 22.84 11.31 -1.23
N GLU A 241 22.17 10.21 -1.54
CA GLU A 241 22.68 9.22 -2.48
C GLU A 241 22.08 9.31 -3.88
N ASP A 242 20.84 9.82 -3.99
CA ASP A 242 20.10 9.87 -5.24
C ASP A 242 19.17 11.10 -5.32
N ALA A 243 18.60 11.33 -6.51
CA ALA A 243 17.74 12.48 -6.75
C ALA A 243 16.39 12.38 -6.02
N GLY A 244 15.88 11.17 -5.73
CA GLY A 244 14.66 11.00 -4.95
C GLY A 244 14.86 11.39 -3.49
N GLN A 245 16.00 11.00 -2.89
CA GLN A 245 16.40 11.44 -1.56
C GLN A 245 16.66 12.96 -1.55
N GLU A 246 17.35 13.49 -2.56
CA GLU A 246 17.64 14.92 -2.67
C GLU A 246 16.36 15.77 -2.72
N PHE A 247 15.32 15.27 -3.41
CA PHE A 247 14.03 15.95 -3.44
C PHE A 247 13.45 16.11 -2.02
N PHE A 248 13.46 15.04 -1.20
CA PHE A 248 12.98 15.11 0.18
C PHE A 248 13.90 15.88 1.10
N ALA A 249 15.23 15.80 0.92
CA ALA A 249 16.18 16.62 1.67
C ALA A 249 15.89 18.12 1.48
N ARG A 250 15.66 18.53 0.22
CA ARG A 250 15.30 19.93 -0.10
C ARG A 250 13.93 20.33 0.44
N LEU A 251 12.92 19.45 0.35
CA LEU A 251 11.60 19.73 0.93
C LEU A 251 11.69 19.91 2.45
N LEU A 252 12.44 19.07 3.14
CA LEU A 252 12.64 19.16 4.58
C LEU A 252 13.37 20.47 4.96
N ALA A 253 14.45 20.81 4.23
CA ALA A 253 15.16 22.06 4.40
C ALA A 253 14.29 23.30 4.05
N ASN A 254 13.25 23.10 3.25
CA ASN A 254 12.25 24.13 2.88
C ASN A 254 11.02 24.13 3.80
N ASP A 255 11.16 23.70 5.03
CA ASP A 255 10.14 23.65 6.08
C ASP A 255 8.89 22.82 5.66
N LEU A 256 9.10 21.59 5.20
CA LEU A 256 8.01 20.66 4.91
C LEU A 256 7.10 20.47 6.13
N VAL A 257 5.80 20.75 5.96
CA VAL A 257 4.82 20.70 7.07
C VAL A 257 4.30 19.27 7.25
N ILE A 258 4.56 18.69 8.42
CA ILE A 258 4.22 17.30 8.72
C ILE A 258 2.91 17.20 9.51
N PHE A 259 1.96 16.41 8.99
CA PHE A 259 0.66 16.19 9.59
C PHE A 259 0.51 14.78 10.17
N LYS A 260 -0.17 14.68 11.32
CA LYS A 260 -0.60 13.38 11.88
C LYS A 260 -1.86 12.85 11.19
N SER A 261 -2.68 13.71 10.60
CA SER A 261 -3.99 13.40 10.02
C SER A 261 -4.09 13.85 8.58
N GLY A 262 -4.43 12.92 7.66
CA GLY A 262 -4.70 13.26 6.26
C GLY A 262 -5.94 14.16 6.08
N SER A 263 -6.91 14.05 6.99
CA SER A 263 -8.08 14.96 6.99
C SER A 263 -7.71 16.41 7.31
N LYS A 264 -6.78 16.62 8.24
CA LYS A 264 -6.26 17.96 8.56
C LYS A 264 -5.41 18.49 7.41
N LEU A 265 -4.58 17.64 6.80
CA LEU A 265 -3.77 17.98 5.62
C LEU A 265 -4.66 18.42 4.45
N ALA A 266 -5.70 17.64 4.10
CA ALA A 266 -6.64 17.99 3.03
C ALA A 266 -7.39 19.30 3.30
N GLY A 267 -7.68 19.62 4.58
CA GLY A 267 -8.25 20.90 4.98
C GLY A 267 -7.27 22.06 4.88
N ALA A 268 -6.00 21.82 5.23
CA ALA A 268 -4.95 22.85 5.10
C ALA A 268 -4.67 23.23 3.64
N SER A 269 -4.92 22.31 2.72
CA SER A 269 -4.86 22.57 1.28
C SER A 269 -6.18 23.15 0.74
N GLY A 270 -7.33 22.57 1.11
CA GLY A 270 -8.58 22.76 0.37
C GLY A 270 -9.65 23.65 0.98
N LYS A 271 -9.49 24.21 2.18
CA LYS A 271 -10.48 25.13 2.74
C LYS A 271 -10.57 26.39 1.88
N LYS A 272 -11.80 26.92 1.72
CA LYS A 272 -12.05 28.19 1.05
C LYS A 272 -11.48 29.38 1.84
N GLY A 273 -11.21 30.49 1.14
CA GLY A 273 -10.79 31.76 1.74
C GLY A 273 -9.40 31.74 2.36
N GLN A 274 -8.54 30.76 2.05
CA GLN A 274 -7.17 30.75 2.56
C GLN A 274 -6.27 31.64 1.68
N GLU A 275 -5.55 32.57 2.29
CA GLU A 275 -4.58 33.42 1.58
C GLU A 275 -3.37 32.60 1.07
N LYS A 276 -2.88 31.68 1.87
CA LYS A 276 -1.68 30.86 1.59
C LYS A 276 -1.96 29.38 1.87
N PRO A 277 -2.83 28.71 1.10
CA PRO A 277 -3.11 27.29 1.30
C PRO A 277 -1.86 26.45 1.03
N LEU A 278 -1.76 25.30 1.72
CA LEU A 278 -0.70 24.35 1.47
C LEU A 278 -0.90 23.63 0.12
N ILE A 279 0.20 23.28 -0.53
CA ILE A 279 0.25 22.24 -1.57
C ILE A 279 0.51 20.94 -0.85
N ALA A 280 -0.32 19.91 -1.07
CA ALA A 280 -0.32 18.75 -0.19
C ALA A 280 -0.09 17.44 -0.94
N PHE A 281 0.96 16.70 -0.54
CA PHE A 281 1.10 15.29 -0.90
C PHE A 281 0.12 14.47 -0.04
N ALA A 282 -0.98 14.03 -0.62
CA ALA A 282 -2.05 13.38 0.10
C ALA A 282 -2.64 12.19 -0.67
N ASN A 283 -3.29 11.27 0.06
CA ASN A 283 -4.06 10.21 -0.60
C ASN A 283 -5.19 10.83 -1.44
N MET A 284 -5.30 10.39 -2.68
CA MET A 284 -6.27 10.90 -3.67
C MET A 284 -7.72 10.81 -3.17
N THR A 285 -8.04 9.85 -2.32
CA THR A 285 -9.39 9.68 -1.76
C THR A 285 -9.90 10.90 -0.97
N TYR A 286 -8.99 11.79 -0.53
CA TYR A 286 -9.40 13.03 0.12
C TYR A 286 -10.08 14.04 -0.81
N ILE A 287 -10.08 13.81 -2.13
CA ILE A 287 -10.85 14.64 -3.08
C ILE A 287 -12.35 14.62 -2.78
N ALA A 288 -12.88 13.50 -2.26
CA ALA A 288 -14.28 13.39 -1.81
C ALA A 288 -14.67 14.36 -0.68
N ARG A 289 -13.69 15.01 -0.05
CA ARG A 289 -13.95 16.06 0.94
C ARG A 289 -14.34 17.40 0.32
N ASN A 290 -14.16 17.56 -0.97
CA ASN A 290 -14.68 18.74 -1.66
C ASN A 290 -16.20 18.79 -1.51
N GLU A 291 -16.87 17.67 -1.74
CA GLU A 291 -18.31 17.56 -1.56
C GLU A 291 -18.70 17.57 -0.07
N SER A 292 -18.14 16.65 0.71
CA SER A 292 -18.57 16.41 2.11
C SER A 292 -18.18 17.51 3.09
N LYS A 293 -17.22 18.41 2.76
CA LYS A 293 -16.68 19.47 3.61
C LYS A 293 -16.63 20.85 2.95
N GLY A 294 -17.07 20.96 1.70
CA GLY A 294 -17.01 22.21 0.93
C GLY A 294 -15.58 22.66 0.61
N TYR A 295 -14.63 21.71 0.49
CA TYR A 295 -13.26 22.04 0.10
C TYR A 295 -13.17 22.29 -1.40
N VAL A 296 -12.07 22.95 -1.81
CA VAL A 296 -11.78 23.30 -3.21
C VAL A 296 -10.43 22.73 -3.66
N ASN A 297 -10.08 21.53 -3.18
CA ASN A 297 -8.89 20.86 -3.65
C ASN A 297 -9.02 20.48 -5.13
N ARG A 298 -7.94 20.67 -5.88
CA ARG A 298 -7.73 20.05 -7.20
C ARG A 298 -6.52 19.17 -7.17
N ILE A 299 -6.53 18.14 -8.01
CA ILE A 299 -5.39 17.25 -8.22
C ILE A 299 -4.49 17.84 -9.28
N LEU A 300 -3.19 17.83 -9.03
CA LEU A 300 -2.17 18.18 -10.00
C LEU A 300 -1.98 16.97 -10.94
N ALA A 301 -2.86 16.90 -11.97
CA ALA A 301 -2.94 15.74 -12.86
C ALA A 301 -1.82 15.70 -13.91
N GLU A 302 -1.28 16.88 -14.28
CA GLU A 302 -0.23 17.04 -15.26
C GLU A 302 0.99 17.67 -14.60
N VAL A 303 1.92 16.85 -14.15
CA VAL A 303 3.17 17.31 -13.51
C VAL A 303 4.31 16.36 -13.84
N ASP A 304 5.47 16.93 -14.12
CA ASP A 304 6.72 16.19 -14.34
C ASP A 304 7.41 15.88 -12.99
N PRO A 305 7.93 14.66 -12.79
CA PRO A 305 7.92 13.49 -13.67
C PRO A 305 6.68 12.60 -13.54
N VAL A 306 5.85 12.77 -12.49
CA VAL A 306 4.77 11.87 -12.14
C VAL A 306 3.65 12.59 -11.41
N ALA A 307 2.40 12.24 -11.72
CA ALA A 307 1.20 12.85 -11.12
C ALA A 307 0.59 12.00 -10.00
N LYS A 308 0.77 10.66 -10.04
CA LYS A 308 0.24 9.75 -9.02
C LYS A 308 1.26 8.68 -8.64
N LEU A 309 1.34 8.38 -7.35
CA LEU A 309 2.17 7.33 -6.77
C LEU A 309 1.24 6.24 -6.26
N VAL A 310 1.14 5.15 -7.01
CA VAL A 310 0.16 4.08 -6.79
C VAL A 310 0.66 3.08 -5.76
N TYR A 311 -0.21 2.67 -4.86
CA TYR A 311 0.09 1.64 -3.88
C TYR A 311 -1.14 0.80 -3.54
N PRO A 312 -0.95 -0.51 -3.30
CA PRO A 312 -2.01 -1.41 -2.88
C PRO A 312 -2.31 -1.29 -1.39
N THR A 313 -3.55 -1.61 -1.04
CA THR A 313 -3.93 -2.07 0.29
C THR A 313 -4.37 -3.51 0.16
N PHE A 314 -3.73 -4.39 0.91
CA PHE A 314 -3.99 -5.82 0.89
C PHE A 314 -5.07 -6.23 1.87
N THR A 315 -5.66 -7.39 1.65
CA THR A 315 -6.45 -8.14 2.63
C THR A 315 -5.98 -9.59 2.64
N ALA A 316 -5.85 -10.15 3.83
CA ALA A 316 -5.41 -11.53 4.01
C ALA A 316 -6.02 -12.12 5.27
N ILE A 317 -6.13 -13.44 5.30
CA ILE A 317 -6.49 -14.17 6.51
C ILE A 317 -5.24 -14.31 7.39
N ALA A 318 -5.35 -14.01 8.66
CA ALA A 318 -4.25 -14.19 9.61
C ALA A 318 -3.96 -15.67 9.83
N ARG A 319 -2.70 -16.03 10.06
CA ARG A 319 -2.32 -17.40 10.43
C ARG A 319 -3.12 -17.87 11.64
N GLN A 320 -3.68 -19.07 11.58
CA GLN A 320 -4.47 -19.68 12.64
C GLN A 320 -5.66 -18.82 13.12
N ALA A 321 -6.24 -18.05 12.19
CA ALA A 321 -7.45 -17.27 12.45
C ALA A 321 -8.50 -18.14 13.16
N PRO A 322 -9.08 -17.67 14.29
CA PRO A 322 -10.09 -18.42 15.04
C PRO A 322 -11.36 -18.69 14.25
N HIS A 323 -11.73 -17.76 13.34
CA HIS A 323 -12.97 -17.78 12.57
C HIS A 323 -12.70 -17.80 11.06
N PRO A 324 -12.08 -18.87 10.50
CA PRO A 324 -11.59 -18.87 9.11
C PRO A 324 -12.72 -18.81 8.07
N ASN A 325 -13.92 -19.32 8.35
CA ASN A 325 -15.05 -19.23 7.41
C ASN A 325 -15.69 -17.84 7.45
N ALA A 326 -15.81 -17.22 8.61
CA ALA A 326 -16.25 -15.83 8.74
C ALA A 326 -15.23 -14.87 8.06
N ALA A 327 -13.93 -15.17 8.14
CA ALA A 327 -12.90 -14.44 7.42
C ALA A 327 -13.04 -14.56 5.90
N LYS A 328 -13.33 -15.76 5.38
CA LYS A 328 -13.63 -15.99 3.95
C LYS A 328 -14.86 -15.21 3.51
N LEU A 329 -15.93 -15.29 4.28
CA LEU A 329 -17.19 -14.59 4.00
C LEU A 329 -16.97 -13.06 3.99
N PHE A 330 -16.26 -12.52 4.98
CA PHE A 330 -16.00 -11.08 5.04
C PHE A 330 -15.04 -10.63 3.94
N THR A 331 -14.08 -11.46 3.55
CA THR A 331 -13.21 -11.15 2.39
C THR A 331 -14.02 -11.04 1.10
N ALA A 332 -14.95 -11.96 0.85
CA ALA A 332 -15.87 -11.87 -0.29
C ALA A 332 -16.77 -10.63 -0.20
N TYR A 333 -17.29 -10.33 0.98
CA TYR A 333 -18.07 -9.11 1.23
C TYR A 333 -17.30 -7.83 0.88
N LEU A 334 -16.01 -7.76 1.25
CA LEU A 334 -15.11 -6.62 0.92
C LEU A 334 -14.92 -6.43 -0.58
N LEU A 335 -15.01 -7.49 -1.38
CA LEU A 335 -14.87 -7.45 -2.83
C LEU A 335 -16.13 -7.00 -3.57
N GLY A 336 -17.25 -6.87 -2.85
CA GLY A 336 -18.52 -6.44 -3.41
C GLY A 336 -19.30 -7.57 -4.10
N ASN A 337 -20.45 -7.24 -4.67
CA ASN A 337 -21.34 -8.21 -5.31
C ASN A 337 -20.75 -8.73 -6.63
N THR A 338 -20.91 -10.01 -6.95
CA THR A 338 -20.51 -10.62 -8.23
C THR A 338 -21.42 -10.23 -9.40
N ASP A 339 -22.62 -9.72 -9.12
CA ASP A 339 -23.59 -9.30 -10.13
C ASP A 339 -23.51 -7.82 -10.51
N MET A 340 -22.41 -7.17 -10.18
CA MET A 340 -22.21 -5.73 -10.45
C MET A 340 -22.38 -5.36 -11.92
N ASN A 341 -22.01 -6.24 -12.85
CA ASN A 341 -22.15 -5.99 -14.29
C ASN A 341 -23.58 -6.01 -14.80
N LYS A 342 -24.52 -6.62 -14.07
CA LYS A 342 -25.93 -6.65 -14.46
C LYS A 342 -26.63 -5.31 -14.19
N ASN A 343 -25.97 -4.42 -13.43
CA ASN A 343 -26.50 -3.14 -13.01
C ASN A 343 -25.73 -2.01 -13.67
N SER A 344 -26.16 -1.61 -14.88
CA SER A 344 -25.52 -0.58 -15.68
C SER A 344 -25.40 0.79 -14.98
N ASN A 345 -26.07 0.97 -13.83
CA ASN A 345 -26.11 2.22 -13.08
C ASN A 345 -25.55 2.05 -11.64
N ILE A 346 -24.60 1.14 -11.44
CA ILE A 346 -24.09 0.80 -10.10
C ILE A 346 -23.52 2.03 -9.35
N ALA A 347 -22.90 2.96 -10.07
CA ALA A 347 -22.35 4.17 -9.48
C ALA A 347 -23.44 5.16 -9.07
N LYS A 348 -24.50 5.30 -9.85
CA LYS A 348 -25.58 6.25 -9.58
C LYS A 348 -26.30 6.00 -8.25
N PRO A 349 -26.74 4.77 -7.96
CA PRO A 349 -27.35 4.48 -6.67
C PRO A 349 -26.48 4.85 -5.48
N TYR A 350 -25.18 4.57 -5.55
CA TYR A 350 -24.25 4.89 -4.46
C TYR A 350 -24.04 6.40 -4.32
N MET A 351 -23.87 7.11 -5.41
CA MET A 351 -23.66 8.57 -5.42
C MET A 351 -24.92 9.35 -5.05
N GLU A 352 -26.10 8.81 -5.32
CA GLU A 352 -27.40 9.39 -5.00
C GLU A 352 -27.93 8.94 -3.62
N GLY A 353 -27.09 8.26 -2.80
CA GLY A 353 -27.47 7.76 -1.49
C GLY A 353 -28.22 6.44 -1.51
N ALA A 354 -28.19 5.71 -2.63
CA ALA A 354 -28.79 4.38 -2.71
C ALA A 354 -27.91 3.30 -2.08
N SER A 355 -28.55 2.21 -1.81
CA SER A 355 -28.24 1.08 -0.97
C SER A 355 -26.78 0.60 -1.07
N LEU A 356 -26.12 0.53 0.07
CA LEU A 356 -24.84 -0.15 0.30
C LEU A 356 -24.87 -1.62 -0.15
N ASP A 357 -26.05 -2.19 -0.32
CA ASP A 357 -26.28 -3.59 -0.67
C ASP A 357 -25.72 -3.95 -2.06
N LEU A 358 -25.71 -3.01 -3.02
CA LEU A 358 -25.18 -3.25 -4.36
C LEU A 358 -23.67 -3.39 -4.37
N LEU A 359 -22.95 -2.55 -3.60
CA LEU A 359 -21.50 -2.52 -3.54
C LEU A 359 -20.96 -3.34 -2.37
N GLN A 360 -21.82 -3.67 -1.39
CA GLN A 360 -21.42 -4.34 -0.15
C GLN A 360 -20.20 -3.67 0.49
N GLY A 361 -19.15 -4.42 0.78
CA GLY A 361 -17.94 -3.93 1.40
C GLY A 361 -17.09 -3.01 0.52
N LEU A 362 -17.34 -2.91 -0.79
CA LEU A 362 -16.70 -1.93 -1.66
C LEU A 362 -17.20 -0.51 -1.42
N ALA A 363 -18.45 -0.33 -0.96
CA ALA A 363 -19.09 0.98 -0.87
C ALA A 363 -18.21 2.09 -0.25
N PRO A 364 -17.51 1.89 0.89
CA PRO A 364 -16.65 2.92 1.47
C PRO A 364 -15.39 3.23 0.66
N TYR A 365 -15.10 2.44 -0.37
CA TYR A 365 -13.91 2.55 -1.23
C TYR A 365 -14.26 2.82 -2.68
N TYR A 366 -15.54 3.03 -2.97
CA TYR A 366 -16.02 3.39 -4.29
C TYR A 366 -16.04 4.92 -4.42
N ASP A 367 -14.86 5.50 -4.65
CA ASP A 367 -14.62 6.94 -4.77
C ASP A 367 -13.55 7.22 -5.84
N PRO A 368 -13.44 8.46 -6.36
CA PRO A 368 -12.50 8.80 -7.42
C PRO A 368 -11.02 8.52 -7.13
N GLY A 369 -10.66 8.33 -5.86
CA GLY A 369 -9.29 8.09 -5.43
C GLY A 369 -8.95 6.63 -5.18
N SER A 370 -9.89 5.72 -5.40
CA SER A 370 -9.74 4.29 -5.14
C SER A 370 -10.12 3.47 -6.38
N VAL A 371 -9.32 2.45 -6.69
CA VAL A 371 -9.59 1.53 -7.80
C VAL A 371 -9.74 0.12 -7.26
N SER A 372 -10.87 -0.53 -7.58
CA SER A 372 -11.11 -1.92 -7.23
C SER A 372 -10.05 -2.83 -7.88
N PRO A 373 -9.63 -3.93 -7.20
CA PRO A 373 -8.80 -4.94 -7.81
C PRO A 373 -9.52 -5.72 -8.93
N ARG A 374 -10.84 -5.64 -8.98
CA ARG A 374 -11.71 -6.33 -9.93
C ARG A 374 -11.81 -5.54 -11.23
N SER A 375 -11.61 -6.21 -12.36
CA SER A 375 -11.72 -5.62 -13.71
C SER A 375 -13.17 -5.32 -14.15
N ASP A 376 -14.15 -5.95 -13.49
CA ASP A 376 -15.57 -5.79 -13.78
C ASP A 376 -16.26 -4.69 -12.96
N VAL A 377 -15.54 -3.99 -12.08
CA VAL A 377 -16.05 -2.84 -11.31
C VAL A 377 -15.70 -1.56 -12.05
N PRO A 378 -16.68 -0.80 -12.54
CA PRO A 378 -16.43 0.45 -13.22
C PRO A 378 -15.83 1.50 -12.28
N LEU A 379 -15.10 2.46 -12.83
CA LEU A 379 -14.65 3.61 -12.05
C LEU A 379 -15.87 4.47 -11.64
N PRO A 380 -15.88 5.04 -10.44
CA PRO A 380 -16.89 5.99 -10.02
C PRO A 380 -16.77 7.29 -10.83
N ALA A 381 -17.82 8.10 -10.85
CA ALA A 381 -17.78 9.42 -11.49
C ALA A 381 -16.64 10.27 -10.94
N GLY A 382 -15.86 10.91 -11.82
CA GLY A 382 -14.63 11.63 -11.49
C GLY A 382 -13.41 10.73 -11.28
N GLY A 383 -13.58 9.41 -11.39
CA GLY A 383 -12.47 8.45 -11.34
C GLY A 383 -11.70 8.32 -12.65
N GLU A 384 -12.23 8.86 -13.75
CA GLU A 384 -11.61 8.83 -15.10
C GLU A 384 -10.21 9.46 -15.08
N ILE A 385 -10.00 10.45 -14.22
CA ILE A 385 -8.69 11.10 -14.03
C ILE A 385 -7.59 10.09 -13.65
N TRP A 386 -7.97 8.97 -13.03
CA TRP A 386 -7.00 7.91 -12.70
C TRP A 386 -6.29 7.38 -13.95
N SER A 387 -7.02 7.16 -15.03
CA SER A 387 -6.47 6.61 -16.27
C SER A 387 -5.61 7.61 -17.05
N THR A 388 -5.84 8.91 -16.87
CA THR A 388 -5.12 9.96 -17.60
C THR A 388 -3.82 10.42 -16.94
N MET A 389 -3.70 10.26 -15.62
CA MET A 389 -2.51 10.65 -14.87
C MET A 389 -1.34 9.68 -15.10
N LYS A 390 -0.15 10.22 -15.40
CA LYS A 390 1.09 9.45 -15.35
C LYS A 390 1.34 8.96 -13.94
N GLY A 391 1.50 7.64 -13.77
CA GLY A 391 1.68 6.99 -12.48
C GLY A 391 2.95 6.18 -12.37
N TRP A 392 3.43 6.00 -11.14
CA TRP A 392 4.43 5.03 -10.76
C TRP A 392 3.88 4.13 -9.66
N ASP A 393 4.15 2.84 -9.77
CA ASP A 393 3.76 1.85 -8.77
C ASP A 393 4.89 1.66 -7.77
N VAL A 394 4.52 1.41 -6.49
CA VAL A 394 5.49 1.07 -5.46
C VAL A 394 6.05 -0.34 -5.72
N ASP A 395 7.37 -0.48 -5.64
CA ASP A 395 8.05 -1.78 -5.65
C ASP A 395 8.20 -2.31 -4.21
N PRO A 396 7.51 -3.41 -3.87
CA PRO A 396 7.59 -4.00 -2.53
C PRO A 396 9.00 -4.50 -2.17
N GLU A 397 9.77 -4.99 -3.14
CA GLU A 397 11.13 -5.49 -2.90
C GLU A 397 12.10 -4.34 -2.61
N PHE A 398 12.07 -3.30 -3.44
CA PHE A 398 12.82 -2.08 -3.18
C PHE A 398 12.49 -1.50 -1.79
N MET A 399 11.20 -1.43 -1.49
CA MET A 399 10.72 -0.92 -0.20
C MET A 399 11.18 -1.78 0.99
N TRP A 400 11.24 -3.11 0.83
CA TRP A 400 11.76 -4.02 1.85
C TRP A 400 13.25 -3.83 2.08
N LYS A 401 14.02 -3.76 0.99
CA LYS A 401 15.49 -3.65 1.05
C LYS A 401 15.97 -2.27 1.51
N GLN A 402 15.37 -1.20 1.00
CA GLN A 402 15.81 0.18 1.24
C GLN A 402 15.02 0.91 2.34
N GLY A 403 13.90 0.35 2.76
CA GLY A 403 13.02 0.98 3.74
C GLY A 403 13.69 1.34 5.08
N PRO A 404 14.50 0.47 5.70
CA PRO A 404 15.24 0.80 6.92
C PRO A 404 16.14 2.03 6.74
N LYS A 405 16.99 2.04 5.69
CA LYS A 405 17.88 3.14 5.36
C LYS A 405 17.13 4.46 5.13
N MET A 406 15.98 4.37 4.46
CA MET A 406 15.15 5.55 4.22
C MET A 406 14.52 6.11 5.50
N ARG A 407 14.22 5.26 6.49
CA ARG A 407 13.76 5.72 7.81
C ARG A 407 14.85 6.49 8.54
N ASP A 408 16.09 6.00 8.50
CA ASP A 408 17.24 6.68 9.10
C ASP A 408 17.49 8.02 8.39
N PHE A 409 17.48 8.05 7.05
CA PHE A 409 17.56 9.28 6.26
C PHE A 409 16.49 10.30 6.70
N TRP A 410 15.23 9.86 6.79
CA TRP A 410 14.14 10.74 7.19
C TRP A 410 14.35 11.34 8.59
N LEU A 411 14.74 10.51 9.56
CA LEU A 411 14.98 10.96 10.93
C LEU A 411 16.12 11.99 11.00
N ILE A 412 17.22 11.75 10.30
CA ILE A 412 18.38 12.66 10.26
C ILE A 412 17.99 14.02 9.64
N HIS A 413 17.25 14.03 8.54
CA HIS A 413 16.93 15.27 7.83
C HIS A 413 15.69 16.00 8.41
N SER A 414 14.79 15.33 9.10
CA SER A 414 13.62 15.94 9.74
C SER A 414 13.90 16.53 11.12
N SER A 415 15.07 16.27 11.71
CA SER A 415 15.48 16.80 13.02
C SER A 415 16.33 18.08 12.91
N LYS A 416 16.60 18.53 11.71
CA LYS A 416 17.29 19.82 11.43
C LYS A 416 16.27 20.94 11.25
#